data_9d91ef4c9de23d7eacd0b6f41282770a
#
_entry.id   9d91ef4c9de23d7eacd0b6f41282770a
#
_cell.length_a   1.000
_cell.length_b   1.000
_cell.length_c   1.000
_cell.angle_alpha   90.00
_cell.angle_beta   90.00
_cell.angle_gamma   90.00
#
_symmetry.space_group_name_H-M   'P 1'
#
loop_
_entity.id
_entity.type
_entity.pdbx_description
1 polymer ?
#
loop_
_entity_poly.entity_id
_entity_poly.type
_entity_poly.pdbx_seq_one_letter_code
_entity_poly.pdbx_strand_id
1 'polypeptide(L)'
;MTAVENDADVIVVGAGPGGSATAYHLARHGVRVLLLEKTEFPREKVCGDGLTPRAVRQLIRMGVDTSTEAGWLHNRGLRVIGGGVRLELDWPDLASFPNYGLVRTRLDFDDLLAQRAVSAGAKLRTSVNVIGPVLDADDRVVGVEAEVGPDKEPATYRAPLVVAADGVSGRFPLALGLAKREDRPIGVAVRRYYRSPAKHDDNYLESWLELRSKDSGDNLLPGYGWIFGLGDGRVNVGLGVLNSSTAFGKTNYRRLLTDWLANTPEDWGMTDEANAEGPILGAALPMGFNRVPHYTRGVMLVGDSGGMVNPFNGEGIAYAMESGELAAEIAVQALARPAGAERERALMAYPQELKARFGGYYRLGGIFVKLIGRPEIMRVATKHGMPHPALMRFVLKLLANLTDPRGGDAMDRVINAMTKAAPAV
;
A
#
# COMPACT_ATOMS: atom_id res chain seq x y z
N MET A 1 -8.96 32.38 29.30
CA MET A 1 -8.78 31.00 28.86
C MET A 1 -7.28 30.78 28.65
N THR A 2 -6.63 29.99 29.47
CA THR A 2 -5.26 29.57 29.24
C THR A 2 -5.18 28.81 27.92
N ALA A 3 -4.29 29.21 27.00
CA ALA A 3 -4.05 28.50 25.78
C ALA A 3 -3.65 27.05 26.09
N VAL A 4 -4.36 26.09 25.55
CA VAL A 4 -4.00 24.67 25.71
C VAL A 4 -2.69 24.47 24.96
N GLU A 5 -1.66 24.02 25.64
CA GLU A 5 -0.36 23.74 25.03
C GLU A 5 -0.49 22.50 24.16
N ASN A 6 -0.02 22.59 22.90
CA ASN A 6 -0.01 21.47 21.97
C ASN A 6 1.29 20.67 22.09
N ASP A 7 1.20 19.35 22.14
CA ASP A 7 2.33 18.42 22.16
C ASP A 7 3.16 18.49 20.86
N ALA A 8 2.50 18.78 19.74
CA ALA A 8 3.06 18.88 18.40
C ALA A 8 2.24 19.83 17.50
N ASP A 9 2.77 20.16 16.34
CA ASP A 9 2.00 20.85 15.30
C ASP A 9 1.16 19.87 14.49
N VAL A 10 1.65 18.63 14.34
CA VAL A 10 0.95 17.52 13.70
C VAL A 10 1.16 16.23 14.49
N ILE A 11 0.07 15.52 14.76
CA ILE A 11 0.11 14.13 15.22
C ILE A 11 -0.10 13.22 14.02
N VAL A 12 0.78 12.23 13.83
CA VAL A 12 0.64 11.18 12.83
C VAL A 12 0.35 9.86 13.54
N VAL A 13 -0.78 9.23 13.20
CA VAL A 13 -1.25 7.99 13.83
C VAL A 13 -0.89 6.80 12.95
N GLY A 14 0.02 5.94 13.41
CA GLY A 14 0.57 4.78 12.71
C GLY A 14 1.90 5.08 12.02
N ALA A 15 2.94 4.32 12.36
CA ALA A 15 4.29 4.43 11.79
C ALA A 15 4.58 3.35 10.72
N GLY A 16 3.57 3.00 9.90
CA GLY A 16 3.76 2.29 8.65
C GLY A 16 4.29 3.21 7.54
N PRO A 17 4.42 2.71 6.29
CA PRO A 17 5.01 3.49 5.19
C PRO A 17 4.38 4.87 4.97
N GLY A 18 3.04 4.98 5.05
CA GLY A 18 2.36 6.26 4.89
C GLY A 18 2.64 7.24 6.02
N GLY A 19 2.56 6.77 7.28
CA GLY A 19 2.81 7.64 8.43
C GLY A 19 4.26 8.05 8.57
N SER A 20 5.19 7.12 8.35
CA SER A 20 6.64 7.42 8.37
C SER A 20 7.04 8.39 7.26
N ALA A 21 6.51 8.23 6.04
CA ALA A 21 6.73 9.18 4.95
C ALA A 21 6.14 10.57 5.28
N THR A 22 4.91 10.63 5.81
CA THR A 22 4.30 11.88 6.25
C THR A 22 5.16 12.59 7.29
N ALA A 23 5.55 11.85 8.34
CA ALA A 23 6.35 12.38 9.44
C ALA A 23 7.72 12.86 8.96
N TYR A 24 8.37 12.10 8.06
CA TYR A 24 9.64 12.49 7.44
C TYR A 24 9.52 13.82 6.70
N HIS A 25 8.56 13.94 5.79
CA HIS A 25 8.41 15.14 4.97
C HIS A 25 8.00 16.36 5.81
N LEU A 26 7.13 16.22 6.80
CA LEU A 26 6.78 17.29 7.75
C LEU A 26 7.99 17.75 8.54
N ALA A 27 8.74 16.82 9.16
CA ALA A 27 9.90 17.14 9.98
C ALA A 27 11.01 17.85 9.18
N ARG A 28 11.23 17.43 7.92
CA ARG A 28 12.15 18.11 6.98
C ARG A 28 11.80 19.58 6.71
N HIS A 29 10.55 19.96 6.89
CA HIS A 29 10.07 21.36 6.79
C HIS A 29 9.99 22.06 8.14
N GLY A 30 10.60 21.51 9.20
CA GLY A 30 10.66 22.12 10.53
C GLY A 30 9.35 22.04 11.33
N VAL A 31 8.38 21.24 10.90
CA VAL A 31 7.13 21.01 11.62
C VAL A 31 7.41 20.09 12.82
N ARG A 32 6.89 20.42 14.00
CA ARG A 32 6.97 19.55 15.18
C ARG A 32 5.99 18.39 15.01
N VAL A 33 6.53 17.19 14.79
CA VAL A 33 5.73 15.98 14.50
C VAL A 33 5.82 15.01 15.66
N LEU A 34 4.66 14.53 16.13
CA LEU A 34 4.52 13.39 17.03
C LEU A 34 3.98 12.20 16.23
N LEU A 35 4.82 11.19 16.02
CA LEU A 35 4.49 9.94 15.33
C LEU A 35 4.16 8.86 16.37
N LEU A 36 2.92 8.36 16.36
CA LEU A 36 2.40 7.39 17.32
C LEU A 36 2.24 6.02 16.67
N GLU A 37 2.84 4.98 17.25
CA GLU A 37 2.71 3.60 16.80
C GLU A 37 2.25 2.71 17.97
N LYS A 38 1.26 1.85 17.71
CA LYS A 38 0.66 0.97 18.72
C LYS A 38 1.57 -0.17 19.18
N THR A 39 2.56 -0.55 18.37
CA THR A 39 3.46 -1.68 18.66
C THR A 39 4.90 -1.19 18.76
N GLU A 40 5.74 -2.02 19.37
CA GLU A 40 7.19 -1.85 19.31
C GLU A 40 7.73 -2.29 17.94
N PHE A 41 8.89 -1.75 17.53
CA PHE A 41 9.66 -2.23 16.40
C PHE A 41 10.76 -3.19 16.85
N PRO A 42 11.13 -4.17 16.00
CA PRO A 42 10.55 -4.52 14.70
C PRO A 42 9.18 -5.21 14.84
N ARG A 43 8.28 -5.00 13.86
CA ARG A 43 6.93 -5.56 13.91
C ARG A 43 6.46 -6.16 12.59
N GLU A 44 5.70 -7.24 12.67
CA GLU A 44 5.10 -7.90 11.52
C GLU A 44 3.94 -7.10 10.92
N LYS A 45 3.84 -7.16 9.58
CA LYS A 45 2.70 -6.69 8.81
C LYS A 45 2.46 -7.59 7.61
N VAL A 46 1.24 -8.01 7.38
CA VAL A 46 0.89 -8.81 6.19
C VAL A 46 1.14 -8.01 4.93
N CYS A 47 2.05 -8.51 4.07
CA CYS A 47 2.48 -7.89 2.83
C CYS A 47 3.19 -8.93 1.95
N GLY A 48 3.30 -8.68 0.64
CA GLY A 48 4.18 -9.43 -0.26
C GLY A 48 5.65 -9.03 -0.19
N ASP A 49 5.98 -7.92 0.53
CA ASP A 49 7.33 -7.39 0.72
C ASP A 49 8.01 -6.85 -0.56
N GLY A 50 7.39 -7.04 -1.73
CA GLY A 50 7.87 -6.53 -3.01
C GLY A 50 7.54 -5.05 -3.22
N LEU A 51 8.50 -4.30 -3.73
CA LEU A 51 8.41 -2.88 -4.04
C LEU A 51 8.63 -2.65 -5.53
N THR A 52 7.69 -1.97 -6.16
CA THR A 52 7.82 -1.54 -7.56
C THR A 52 8.74 -0.32 -7.69
N PRO A 53 9.19 0.03 -8.90
CA PRO A 53 9.94 1.27 -9.16
C PRO A 53 9.27 2.52 -8.59
N ARG A 54 7.94 2.52 -8.51
CA ARG A 54 7.16 3.60 -7.92
C ARG A 54 7.43 3.79 -6.43
N ALA A 55 7.47 2.69 -5.68
CA ALA A 55 7.83 2.72 -4.26
C ALA A 55 9.30 3.08 -4.07
N VAL A 56 10.19 2.53 -4.90
CA VAL A 56 11.64 2.83 -4.85
C VAL A 56 11.91 4.32 -5.04
N ARG A 57 11.21 4.98 -5.96
CA ARG A 57 11.31 6.44 -6.13
C ARG A 57 11.03 7.20 -4.82
N GLN A 58 10.06 6.76 -4.04
CA GLN A 58 9.74 7.40 -2.76
C GLN A 58 10.87 7.18 -1.73
N LEU A 59 11.47 6.00 -1.71
CA LEU A 59 12.64 5.75 -0.85
C LEU A 59 13.81 6.66 -1.20
N ILE A 60 14.13 6.80 -2.49
CA ILE A 60 15.17 7.70 -2.99
C ILE A 60 14.88 9.15 -2.58
N ARG A 61 13.64 9.62 -2.71
CA ARG A 61 13.21 10.97 -2.29
C ARG A 61 13.33 11.19 -0.78
N MET A 62 13.14 10.14 0.00
CA MET A 62 13.37 10.15 1.44
C MET A 62 14.86 10.02 1.80
N GLY A 63 15.76 9.84 0.83
CA GLY A 63 17.19 9.65 1.04
C GLY A 63 17.51 8.33 1.76
N VAL A 64 16.72 7.30 1.50
CA VAL A 64 17.00 5.94 1.96
C VAL A 64 18.03 5.33 1.01
N ASP A 65 19.06 4.69 1.58
CA ASP A 65 20.02 3.90 0.80
C ASP A 65 19.31 2.64 0.26
N THR A 66 19.24 2.53 -1.07
CA THR A 66 18.59 1.44 -1.79
C THR A 66 19.57 0.46 -2.42
N SER A 67 20.85 0.51 -2.04
CA SER A 67 21.87 -0.39 -2.52
C SER A 67 21.72 -1.82 -1.99
N THR A 68 22.35 -2.77 -2.65
CA THR A 68 22.40 -4.18 -2.18
C THR A 68 23.15 -4.30 -0.86
N GLU A 69 24.17 -3.48 -0.65
CA GLU A 69 24.97 -3.41 0.58
C GLU A 69 24.15 -2.96 1.79
N ALA A 70 23.07 -2.19 1.55
CA ALA A 70 22.10 -1.81 2.59
C ALA A 70 21.07 -2.93 2.88
N GLY A 71 21.25 -4.13 2.32
CA GLY A 71 20.41 -5.31 2.59
C GLY A 71 19.13 -5.40 1.76
N TRP A 72 19.09 -4.77 0.57
CA TRP A 72 17.98 -4.91 -0.37
C TRP A 72 18.24 -6.00 -1.39
N LEU A 73 17.23 -6.85 -1.66
CA LEU A 73 17.20 -7.65 -2.87
C LEU A 73 16.61 -6.81 -4.01
N HIS A 74 17.39 -6.61 -5.07
CA HIS A 74 16.93 -5.91 -6.28
C HIS A 74 16.17 -6.87 -7.19
N ASN A 75 15.04 -6.40 -7.74
CA ASN A 75 14.34 -7.12 -8.78
C ASN A 75 14.28 -6.31 -10.09
N ARG A 76 14.36 -7.03 -11.21
CA ARG A 76 14.41 -6.46 -12.56
C ARG A 76 13.03 -6.25 -13.17
N GLY A 77 12.00 -6.94 -12.65
CA GLY A 77 10.68 -6.91 -13.26
C GLY A 77 9.71 -7.92 -12.65
N LEU A 78 8.69 -8.22 -13.43
CA LEU A 78 7.72 -9.26 -13.12
C LEU A 78 7.97 -10.51 -13.95
N ARG A 79 7.87 -11.68 -13.32
CA ARG A 79 7.67 -12.95 -14.00
C ARG A 79 6.21 -13.33 -13.87
N VAL A 80 5.51 -13.42 -15.01
CA VAL A 80 4.07 -13.72 -15.05
C VAL A 80 3.87 -15.13 -15.58
N ILE A 81 3.10 -15.95 -14.86
CA ILE A 81 2.80 -17.33 -15.21
C ILE A 81 1.28 -17.48 -15.33
N GLY A 82 0.83 -18.05 -16.44
CA GLY A 82 -0.60 -18.32 -16.71
C GLY A 82 -0.82 -18.70 -18.17
N GLY A 83 -1.94 -19.36 -18.49
CA GLY A 83 -2.29 -19.79 -19.85
C GLY A 83 -1.27 -20.71 -20.50
N GLY A 84 -0.46 -21.44 -19.73
CA GLY A 84 0.66 -22.25 -20.22
C GLY A 84 1.89 -21.45 -20.64
N VAL A 85 1.93 -20.13 -20.36
CA VAL A 85 3.03 -19.23 -20.71
C VAL A 85 3.73 -18.77 -19.44
N ARG A 86 5.07 -18.70 -19.51
CA ARG A 86 5.94 -18.00 -18.55
C ARG A 86 6.62 -16.84 -19.27
N LEU A 87 6.37 -15.63 -18.79
CA LEU A 87 6.88 -14.42 -19.41
C LEU A 87 7.62 -13.57 -18.39
N GLU A 88 8.84 -13.17 -18.72
CA GLU A 88 9.64 -12.23 -17.95
C GLU A 88 9.53 -10.83 -18.58
N LEU A 89 9.18 -9.86 -17.77
CA LEU A 89 8.95 -8.47 -18.18
C LEU A 89 9.82 -7.58 -17.30
N ASP A 90 10.89 -7.05 -17.84
CA ASP A 90 11.72 -6.06 -17.16
C ASP A 90 10.93 -4.77 -16.89
N TRP A 91 11.25 -4.09 -15.78
CA TRP A 91 10.71 -2.77 -15.52
C TRP A 91 11.04 -1.82 -16.66
N PRO A 92 10.10 -0.94 -17.04
CA PRO A 92 10.34 -0.01 -18.14
C PRO A 92 11.44 0.99 -17.75
N ASP A 93 12.27 1.35 -18.72
CA ASP A 93 13.22 2.45 -18.60
C ASP A 93 12.47 3.78 -18.78
N LEU A 94 12.34 4.54 -17.68
CA LEU A 94 11.53 5.76 -17.59
C LEU A 94 12.36 6.88 -16.96
N ALA A 95 12.18 8.10 -17.44
CA ALA A 95 12.83 9.26 -16.84
C ALA A 95 12.31 9.57 -15.41
N SER A 96 11.06 9.19 -15.11
CA SER A 96 10.38 9.51 -13.86
C SER A 96 10.56 8.47 -12.75
N PHE A 97 11.07 7.27 -13.06
CA PHE A 97 11.18 6.15 -12.12
C PHE A 97 12.49 5.40 -12.33
N PRO A 98 13.09 4.81 -11.28
CA PRO A 98 14.18 3.86 -11.45
C PRO A 98 13.70 2.63 -12.24
N ASN A 99 14.61 1.93 -12.90
CA ASN A 99 14.33 0.73 -13.70
C ASN A 99 14.51 -0.58 -12.90
N TYR A 100 14.37 -0.51 -11.58
CA TYR A 100 14.44 -1.66 -10.68
C TYR A 100 13.40 -1.53 -9.56
N GLY A 101 12.99 -2.68 -9.06
CA GLY A 101 12.23 -2.81 -7.83
C GLY A 101 13.10 -3.36 -6.69
N LEU A 102 12.54 -3.45 -5.51
CA LEU A 102 13.22 -3.92 -4.30
C LEU A 102 12.37 -4.95 -3.56
N VAL A 103 13.00 -5.76 -2.73
CA VAL A 103 12.33 -6.62 -1.76
C VAL A 103 12.98 -6.42 -0.40
N ARG A 104 12.14 -6.31 0.64
CA ARG A 104 12.55 -6.28 2.05
C ARG A 104 11.36 -6.61 2.93
N THR A 105 11.56 -7.44 3.96
CA THR A 105 10.47 -7.82 4.87
C THR A 105 9.89 -6.60 5.58
N ARG A 106 8.57 -6.59 5.78
CA ARG A 106 7.90 -5.49 6.53
C ARG A 106 8.37 -5.40 7.98
N LEU A 107 8.89 -6.50 8.54
CA LEU A 107 9.51 -6.52 9.86
C LEU A 107 10.61 -5.46 9.96
N ASP A 108 11.47 -5.40 8.95
CA ASP A 108 12.63 -4.54 8.89
C ASP A 108 12.32 -3.20 8.16
N PHE A 109 11.53 -3.26 7.09
CA PHE A 109 11.21 -2.09 6.27
C PHE A 109 10.47 -0.99 7.03
N ASP A 110 9.49 -1.35 7.86
CA ASP A 110 8.70 -0.36 8.59
C ASP A 110 9.54 0.34 9.67
N ASP A 111 10.43 -0.40 10.35
CA ASP A 111 11.37 0.20 11.31
C ASP A 111 12.35 1.16 10.61
N LEU A 112 12.94 0.73 9.49
CA LEU A 112 13.83 1.58 8.68
C LEU A 112 13.16 2.92 8.32
N LEU A 113 11.90 2.89 7.88
CA LEU A 113 11.17 4.12 7.54
C LEU A 113 10.84 4.98 8.77
N ALA A 114 10.48 4.36 9.90
CA ALA A 114 10.22 5.06 11.14
C ALA A 114 11.48 5.74 11.66
N GLN A 115 12.63 5.06 11.65
CA GLN A 115 13.93 5.64 12.02
C GLN A 115 14.35 6.75 11.04
N ARG A 116 14.01 6.62 9.76
CA ARG A 116 14.27 7.69 8.78
C ARG A 116 13.46 8.95 9.12
N ALA A 117 12.22 8.81 9.58
CA ALA A 117 11.41 9.94 10.05
C ALA A 117 12.01 10.57 11.33
N VAL A 118 12.46 9.73 12.27
CA VAL A 118 13.13 10.20 13.50
C VAL A 118 14.41 10.97 13.17
N SER A 119 15.23 10.47 12.25
CA SER A 119 16.46 11.14 11.82
C SER A 119 16.21 12.50 11.15
N ALA A 120 15.00 12.73 10.63
CA ALA A 120 14.56 14.01 10.08
C ALA A 120 14.01 14.97 11.15
N GLY A 121 13.83 14.52 12.39
CA GLY A 121 13.35 15.33 13.51
C GLY A 121 11.95 14.97 14.05
N ALA A 122 11.30 13.95 13.51
CA ALA A 122 10.03 13.48 14.05
C ALA A 122 10.23 12.79 15.42
N LYS A 123 9.31 13.01 16.36
CA LYS A 123 9.30 12.34 17.66
C LYS A 123 8.46 11.09 17.58
N LEU A 124 9.08 9.91 17.59
CA LEU A 124 8.40 8.61 17.60
C LEU A 124 8.04 8.20 19.02
N ARG A 125 6.82 7.72 19.24
CA ARG A 125 6.39 6.98 20.41
C ARG A 125 5.75 5.67 20.00
N THR A 126 6.31 4.57 20.45
CA THR A 126 5.79 3.20 20.30
C THR A 126 4.93 2.82 21.50
N SER A 127 4.24 1.69 21.42
CA SER A 127 3.31 1.20 22.44
C SER A 127 2.19 2.21 22.78
N VAL A 128 1.77 3.02 21.78
CA VAL A 128 0.71 4.03 21.91
C VAL A 128 -0.43 3.69 20.96
N ASN A 129 -1.48 3.10 21.48
CA ASN A 129 -2.67 2.71 20.75
C ASN A 129 -3.70 3.85 20.75
N VAL A 130 -3.79 4.59 19.65
CA VAL A 130 -4.80 5.64 19.49
C VAL A 130 -6.19 5.02 19.37
N ILE A 131 -7.11 5.46 20.22
CA ILE A 131 -8.47 4.89 20.34
C ILE A 131 -9.57 5.84 19.86
N GLY A 132 -9.34 7.15 19.86
CA GLY A 132 -10.35 8.13 19.47
C GLY A 132 -9.81 9.54 19.26
N PRO A 133 -10.66 10.44 18.71
CA PRO A 133 -10.34 11.85 18.56
C PRO A 133 -10.61 12.64 19.84
N VAL A 134 -9.82 13.68 20.09
CA VAL A 134 -10.18 14.77 20.99
C VAL A 134 -10.82 15.87 20.17
N LEU A 135 -12.05 16.26 20.50
CA LEU A 135 -12.81 17.29 19.81
C LEU A 135 -12.81 18.59 20.60
N ASP A 136 -12.86 19.72 19.90
CA ASP A 136 -13.18 21.02 20.47
C ASP A 136 -14.71 21.31 20.45
N ALA A 137 -15.09 22.52 20.84
CA ALA A 137 -16.49 22.93 20.90
C ALA A 137 -17.18 23.03 19.51
N ASP A 138 -16.38 23.13 18.44
CA ASP A 138 -16.83 23.21 17.06
C ASP A 138 -16.75 21.86 16.34
N ASP A 139 -16.61 20.76 17.09
CA ASP A 139 -16.52 19.39 16.56
C ASP A 139 -15.25 19.12 15.72
N ARG A 140 -14.24 20.00 15.85
CA ARG A 140 -12.94 19.85 15.21
C ARG A 140 -12.03 18.95 16.00
N VAL A 141 -11.29 18.10 15.33
CA VAL A 141 -10.25 17.27 15.97
C VAL A 141 -9.05 18.16 16.33
N VAL A 142 -8.72 18.19 17.61
CA VAL A 142 -7.60 18.94 18.20
C VAL A 142 -6.63 18.05 18.96
N GLY A 143 -6.70 16.73 18.70
CA GLY A 143 -5.83 15.75 19.31
C GLY A 143 -6.37 14.34 19.21
N VAL A 144 -5.73 13.45 19.95
CA VAL A 144 -6.10 12.03 20.01
C VAL A 144 -6.10 11.51 21.44
N GLU A 145 -7.03 10.60 21.73
CA GLU A 145 -7.03 9.77 22.92
C GLU A 145 -6.31 8.46 22.65
N ALA A 146 -5.50 7.99 23.58
CA ALA A 146 -4.69 6.80 23.43
C ALA A 146 -4.60 5.98 24.72
N GLU A 147 -4.26 4.71 24.56
CA GLU A 147 -3.82 3.79 25.58
C GLU A 147 -2.32 3.55 25.42
N VAL A 148 -1.54 3.69 26.48
CA VAL A 148 -0.07 3.59 26.46
C VAL A 148 0.40 2.38 27.25
N GLY A 149 1.33 1.64 26.65
CA GLY A 149 1.97 0.48 27.27
C GLY A 149 1.05 -0.72 27.45
N PRO A 150 1.57 -1.78 28.09
CA PRO A 150 0.83 -3.03 28.34
C PRO A 150 -0.34 -2.83 29.29
N ASP A 151 -0.24 -1.90 30.23
CA ASP A 151 -1.27 -1.59 31.24
C ASP A 151 -2.37 -0.68 30.69
N LYS A 152 -2.25 -0.25 29.42
CA LYS A 152 -3.20 0.62 28.72
C LYS A 152 -3.51 1.92 29.48
N GLU A 153 -2.48 2.56 29.97
CA GLU A 153 -2.63 3.83 30.67
C GLU A 153 -3.25 4.88 29.75
N PRO A 154 -4.32 5.57 30.18
CA PRO A 154 -4.96 6.58 29.34
C PRO A 154 -4.05 7.77 29.14
N ALA A 155 -3.94 8.25 27.90
CA ALA A 155 -3.17 9.41 27.54
C ALA A 155 -3.93 10.27 26.51
N THR A 156 -3.68 11.57 26.53
CA THR A 156 -4.22 12.51 25.57
C THR A 156 -3.07 13.29 24.94
N TYR A 157 -3.02 13.35 23.62
CA TYR A 157 -2.06 14.15 22.87
C TYR A 157 -2.80 15.21 22.06
N ARG A 158 -2.28 16.43 22.00
CA ARG A 158 -2.93 17.57 21.34
C ARG A 158 -2.09 18.12 20.20
N ALA A 159 -2.78 18.39 19.08
CA ALA A 159 -2.22 19.07 17.92
C ALA A 159 -3.33 19.69 17.07
N PRO A 160 -3.08 20.81 16.36
CA PRO A 160 -4.06 21.43 15.49
C PRO A 160 -4.39 20.63 14.23
N LEU A 161 -3.60 19.59 13.91
CA LEU A 161 -3.81 18.71 12.77
C LEU A 161 -3.42 17.27 13.12
N VAL A 162 -4.24 16.31 12.68
CA VAL A 162 -3.99 14.88 12.82
C VAL A 162 -3.93 14.22 11.44
N VAL A 163 -2.97 13.33 11.24
CA VAL A 163 -2.89 12.48 10.04
C VAL A 163 -3.14 11.04 10.45
N ALA A 164 -4.24 10.46 9.95
CA ALA A 164 -4.58 9.07 10.16
C ALA A 164 -3.88 8.19 9.11
N ALA A 165 -2.86 7.48 9.53
CA ALA A 165 -2.07 6.51 8.76
C ALA A 165 -2.04 5.12 9.45
N ASP A 166 -3.09 4.80 10.22
CA ASP A 166 -3.23 3.61 11.05
C ASP A 166 -3.58 2.33 10.26
N GLY A 167 -3.60 2.44 8.94
CA GLY A 167 -3.71 1.32 8.01
C GLY A 167 -5.13 0.73 7.89
N VAL A 168 -5.21 -0.47 7.30
CA VAL A 168 -6.50 -1.12 6.99
C VAL A 168 -7.32 -1.50 8.22
N SER A 169 -6.64 -1.85 9.32
CA SER A 169 -7.24 -2.24 10.61
C SER A 169 -7.35 -1.08 11.59
N GLY A 170 -6.97 0.13 11.19
CA GLY A 170 -7.03 1.33 11.99
C GLY A 170 -8.45 1.67 12.44
N ARG A 171 -8.58 2.06 13.71
CA ARG A 171 -9.86 2.40 14.34
C ARG A 171 -10.15 3.89 14.35
N PHE A 172 -9.13 4.72 14.16
CA PHE A 172 -9.28 6.16 14.24
C PHE A 172 -10.27 6.74 13.21
N PRO A 173 -10.21 6.38 11.91
CA PRO A 173 -11.23 6.82 10.95
C PRO A 173 -12.65 6.31 11.31
N LEU A 174 -12.77 5.12 11.90
CA LEU A 174 -14.08 4.61 12.34
C LEU A 174 -14.63 5.40 13.52
N ALA A 175 -13.79 5.80 14.46
CA ALA A 175 -14.16 6.68 15.58
C ALA A 175 -14.64 8.06 15.11
N LEU A 176 -14.22 8.50 13.91
CA LEU A 176 -14.70 9.69 13.23
C LEU A 176 -16.01 9.48 12.42
N GLY A 177 -16.56 8.26 12.43
CA GLY A 177 -17.73 7.89 11.63
C GLY A 177 -17.44 7.61 10.15
N LEU A 178 -16.17 7.46 9.78
CA LEU A 178 -15.76 7.23 8.38
C LEU A 178 -15.72 5.73 8.08
N ALA A 179 -16.83 5.17 7.62
CA ALA A 179 -16.92 3.78 7.19
C ALA A 179 -16.26 3.55 5.81
N LYS A 180 -15.93 2.30 5.52
CA LYS A 180 -15.51 1.89 4.16
C LYS A 180 -16.70 1.91 3.22
N ARG A 181 -16.45 2.26 1.97
CA ARG A 181 -17.46 2.27 0.90
C ARG A 181 -17.63 0.86 0.33
N GLU A 182 -18.86 0.43 0.16
CA GLU A 182 -19.20 -0.89 -0.40
C GLU A 182 -19.13 -0.92 -1.94
N ASP A 183 -19.25 0.25 -2.59
CA ASP A 183 -19.19 0.40 -4.06
C ASP A 183 -17.76 0.42 -4.62
N ARG A 184 -16.76 0.26 -3.76
CA ARG A 184 -15.34 0.26 -4.14
C ARG A 184 -14.73 -1.14 -4.06
N PRO A 185 -13.70 -1.41 -4.89
CA PRO A 185 -13.00 -2.67 -4.81
C PRO A 185 -12.37 -2.91 -3.44
N ILE A 186 -12.42 -4.15 -3.01
CA ILE A 186 -11.67 -4.65 -1.86
C ILE A 186 -11.05 -5.99 -2.24
N GLY A 187 -9.81 -6.20 -1.85
CA GLY A 187 -9.14 -7.50 -1.94
C GLY A 187 -8.96 -8.13 -0.57
N VAL A 188 -8.71 -9.43 -0.57
CA VAL A 188 -8.18 -10.17 0.58
C VAL A 188 -6.91 -10.84 0.12
N ALA A 189 -5.85 -10.69 0.90
CA ALA A 189 -4.58 -11.36 0.68
C ALA A 189 -4.23 -12.24 1.87
N VAL A 190 -3.61 -13.39 1.59
CA VAL A 190 -3.00 -14.26 2.59
C VAL A 190 -1.58 -14.57 2.19
N ARG A 191 -0.67 -14.72 3.16
CA ARG A 191 0.73 -15.03 2.89
C ARG A 191 1.39 -15.82 4.00
N ARG A 192 2.49 -16.49 3.65
CA ARG A 192 3.39 -17.19 4.57
C ARG A 192 4.82 -17.11 4.03
N TYR A 193 5.81 -17.19 4.91
CA TYR A 193 7.20 -17.35 4.50
C TYR A 193 7.56 -18.82 4.41
N TYR A 194 8.48 -19.14 3.48
CA TYR A 194 9.03 -20.48 3.31
C TYR A 194 10.54 -20.38 3.10
N ARG A 195 11.29 -21.37 3.59
CA ARG A 195 12.68 -21.57 3.17
C ARG A 195 12.68 -22.16 1.76
N SER A 196 13.42 -21.53 0.86
CA SER A 196 13.49 -21.96 -0.54
C SER A 196 14.86 -21.64 -1.13
N PRO A 197 15.82 -22.56 -1.04
CA PRO A 197 17.15 -22.35 -1.64
C PRO A 197 17.12 -22.07 -3.14
N ALA A 198 16.12 -22.58 -3.85
CA ALA A 198 15.97 -22.41 -5.30
C ALA A 198 15.35 -21.06 -5.71
N LYS A 199 14.71 -20.31 -4.78
CA LYS A 199 13.91 -19.13 -5.13
C LYS A 199 14.21 -17.89 -4.29
N HIS A 200 15.05 -18.00 -3.25
CA HIS A 200 15.24 -16.90 -2.30
C HIS A 200 15.92 -15.66 -2.89
N ASP A 201 16.73 -15.84 -3.93
CA ASP A 201 17.49 -14.78 -4.61
C ASP A 201 16.97 -14.46 -6.03
N ASP A 202 15.75 -14.94 -6.34
CA ASP A 202 15.11 -14.67 -7.63
C ASP A 202 14.93 -13.17 -7.84
N ASN A 203 15.50 -12.66 -8.92
CA ASN A 203 15.49 -11.24 -9.25
C ASN A 203 14.26 -10.80 -10.08
N TYR A 204 13.21 -11.61 -10.08
CA TYR A 204 11.88 -11.24 -10.60
C TYR A 204 10.81 -11.42 -9.53
N LEU A 205 9.86 -10.51 -9.45
CA LEU A 205 8.64 -10.69 -8.68
C LEU A 205 7.73 -11.66 -9.45
N GLU A 206 7.65 -12.91 -9.00
CA GLU A 206 6.90 -13.95 -9.70
C GLU A 206 5.42 -13.87 -9.35
N SER A 207 4.54 -13.86 -10.38
CA SER A 207 3.08 -13.73 -10.26
C SER A 207 2.37 -14.79 -11.08
N TRP A 208 1.44 -15.51 -10.45
CA TRP A 208 0.66 -16.63 -11.03
C TRP A 208 -0.79 -16.19 -11.19
N LEU A 209 -1.29 -16.11 -12.44
CA LEU A 209 -2.60 -15.55 -12.76
C LEU A 209 -3.77 -16.55 -12.69
N GLU A 210 -3.52 -17.85 -12.57
CA GLU A 210 -4.54 -18.88 -12.62
C GLU A 210 -4.80 -19.52 -11.25
N LEU A 211 -5.37 -18.73 -10.34
CA LEU A 211 -5.87 -19.27 -9.07
C LEU A 211 -7.23 -19.92 -9.28
N ARG A 212 -7.38 -21.17 -8.84
CA ARG A 212 -8.62 -21.96 -8.93
C ARG A 212 -9.06 -22.43 -7.56
N SER A 213 -10.32 -22.25 -7.25
CA SER A 213 -10.90 -22.72 -5.99
C SER A 213 -11.76 -23.94 -6.18
N LYS A 214 -11.40 -25.03 -5.54
CA LYS A 214 -12.22 -26.26 -5.48
C LYS A 214 -13.54 -26.01 -4.76
N ASP A 215 -13.56 -25.09 -3.79
CA ASP A 215 -14.77 -24.73 -3.03
C ASP A 215 -15.84 -24.05 -3.90
N SER A 216 -15.46 -23.51 -5.07
CA SER A 216 -16.33 -22.84 -6.02
C SER A 216 -16.43 -23.54 -7.38
N GLY A 217 -16.25 -24.87 -7.43
CA GLY A 217 -16.38 -25.68 -8.66
C GLY A 217 -15.20 -25.47 -9.62
N ASP A 218 -13.99 -25.31 -9.13
CA ASP A 218 -12.75 -25.12 -9.90
C ASP A 218 -12.77 -23.88 -10.81
N ASN A 219 -13.54 -22.88 -10.43
CA ASN A 219 -13.60 -21.62 -11.15
C ASN A 219 -12.34 -20.78 -10.96
N LEU A 220 -11.93 -20.12 -12.04
CA LEU A 220 -10.84 -19.14 -12.05
C LEU A 220 -11.24 -17.94 -11.21
N LEU A 221 -10.37 -17.56 -10.24
CA LEU A 221 -10.60 -16.43 -9.35
C LEU A 221 -9.92 -15.15 -9.88
N PRO A 222 -10.54 -13.97 -9.71
CA PRO A 222 -9.91 -12.69 -10.05
C PRO A 222 -8.85 -12.34 -8.99
N GLY A 223 -7.61 -12.59 -9.32
CA GLY A 223 -6.48 -12.40 -8.43
C GLY A 223 -5.22 -13.05 -8.96
N TYR A 224 -4.22 -13.13 -8.12
CA TYR A 224 -2.96 -13.80 -8.45
C TYR A 224 -2.28 -14.34 -7.19
N GLY A 225 -1.48 -15.41 -7.38
CA GLY A 225 -0.50 -15.86 -6.40
C GLY A 225 0.86 -15.21 -6.65
N TRP A 226 1.66 -15.06 -5.62
CA TRP A 226 3.03 -14.54 -5.74
C TRP A 226 4.05 -15.38 -5.01
N ILE A 227 5.28 -15.38 -5.53
CA ILE A 227 6.48 -15.97 -4.91
C ILE A 227 7.59 -14.94 -5.09
N PHE A 228 8.00 -14.28 -4.00
CA PHE A 228 9.01 -13.24 -4.01
C PHE A 228 10.20 -13.65 -3.15
N GLY A 229 11.39 -13.71 -3.74
CA GLY A 229 12.65 -13.96 -3.02
C GLY A 229 12.94 -12.83 -2.03
N LEU A 230 13.56 -13.16 -0.89
CA LEU A 230 13.96 -12.19 0.13
C LEU A 230 15.48 -11.98 0.20
N GLY A 231 16.26 -12.82 -0.48
CA GLY A 231 17.73 -12.77 -0.48
C GLY A 231 18.41 -13.44 0.71
N ASP A 232 17.63 -13.92 1.69
CA ASP A 232 18.12 -14.47 2.96
C ASP A 232 17.83 -15.96 3.16
N GLY A 233 17.59 -16.70 2.07
CA GLY A 233 17.20 -18.12 2.09
C GLY A 233 15.70 -18.34 2.10
N ARG A 234 14.90 -17.29 2.22
CA ARG A 234 13.43 -17.33 2.31
C ARG A 234 12.74 -16.72 1.10
N VAL A 235 11.48 -17.09 0.95
CA VAL A 235 10.54 -16.49 0.01
C VAL A 235 9.27 -16.04 0.73
N ASN A 236 8.69 -14.92 0.30
CA ASN A 236 7.34 -14.52 0.66
C ASN A 236 6.37 -15.11 -0.37
N VAL A 237 5.49 -15.96 0.08
CA VAL A 237 4.52 -16.65 -0.77
C VAL A 237 3.11 -16.29 -0.33
N GLY A 238 2.28 -15.90 -1.27
CA GLY A 238 0.91 -15.56 -0.94
C GLY A 238 0.00 -15.49 -2.16
N LEU A 239 -1.24 -15.15 -1.91
CA LEU A 239 -2.22 -14.89 -2.95
C LEU A 239 -3.17 -13.75 -2.53
N GLY A 240 -3.69 -13.06 -3.54
CA GLY A 240 -4.72 -12.03 -3.38
C GLY A 240 -5.91 -12.30 -4.28
N VAL A 241 -7.11 -12.09 -3.77
CA VAL A 241 -8.38 -12.27 -4.52
C VAL A 241 -9.26 -11.03 -4.32
N LEU A 242 -9.91 -10.59 -5.40
CA LEU A 242 -10.78 -9.43 -5.43
C LEU A 242 -12.24 -9.78 -5.15
N ASN A 243 -12.98 -8.84 -4.55
CA ASN A 243 -14.42 -8.99 -4.25
C ASN A 243 -15.35 -8.97 -5.49
N SER A 244 -14.80 -8.86 -6.69
CA SER A 244 -15.56 -8.96 -7.93
C SER A 244 -15.98 -10.40 -8.28
N SER A 245 -15.45 -11.41 -7.56
CA SER A 245 -15.86 -12.81 -7.68
C SER A 245 -17.08 -13.14 -6.82
N THR A 246 -18.00 -13.95 -7.35
CA THR A 246 -19.10 -14.55 -6.56
C THR A 246 -18.61 -15.56 -5.51
N ALA A 247 -17.38 -16.02 -5.62
CA ALA A 247 -16.70 -16.88 -4.64
C ALA A 247 -16.09 -16.11 -3.47
N PHE A 248 -16.01 -14.75 -3.55
CA PHE A 248 -15.46 -13.94 -2.49
C PHE A 248 -16.25 -14.13 -1.18
N GLY A 249 -15.55 -14.30 -0.06
CA GLY A 249 -16.17 -14.57 1.25
C GLY A 249 -16.64 -16.02 1.45
N LYS A 250 -16.68 -16.85 0.40
CA LYS A 250 -17.01 -18.28 0.47
C LYS A 250 -15.77 -19.17 0.34
N THR A 251 -14.65 -18.62 -0.14
CA THR A 251 -13.39 -19.33 -0.34
C THR A 251 -12.58 -19.35 0.95
N ASN A 252 -12.07 -20.53 1.31
CA ASN A 252 -11.04 -20.66 2.34
C ASN A 252 -9.68 -20.29 1.74
N TYR A 253 -9.25 -19.04 1.94
CA TYR A 253 -8.03 -18.53 1.35
C TYR A 253 -6.75 -19.23 1.85
N ARG A 254 -6.74 -19.73 3.09
CA ARG A 254 -5.60 -20.51 3.62
C ARG A 254 -5.47 -21.84 2.89
N ARG A 255 -6.58 -22.54 2.71
CA ARG A 255 -6.62 -23.78 1.92
C ARG A 255 -6.28 -23.51 0.46
N LEU A 256 -6.80 -22.43 -0.13
CA LEU A 256 -6.46 -22.02 -1.50
C LEU A 256 -4.96 -21.84 -1.69
N LEU A 257 -4.28 -21.22 -0.71
CA LEU A 257 -2.81 -21.05 -0.74
C LEU A 257 -2.11 -22.42 -0.75
N THR A 258 -2.50 -23.34 0.14
CA THR A 258 -1.91 -24.68 0.22
C THR A 258 -2.19 -25.49 -1.06
N ASP A 259 -3.43 -25.46 -1.56
CA ASP A 259 -3.82 -26.18 -2.79
C ASP A 259 -3.06 -25.64 -4.03
N TRP A 260 -2.84 -24.33 -4.10
CA TRP A 260 -2.06 -23.73 -5.18
C TRP A 260 -0.59 -24.11 -5.10
N LEU A 261 0.03 -24.06 -3.92
CA LEU A 261 1.42 -24.41 -3.70
C LEU A 261 1.73 -25.90 -4.04
N ALA A 262 0.76 -26.79 -3.88
CA ALA A 262 0.92 -28.18 -4.27
C ALA A 262 1.21 -28.37 -5.79
N ASN A 263 1.03 -27.32 -6.61
CA ASN A 263 1.37 -27.35 -8.04
C ASN A 263 2.73 -26.70 -8.35
N THR A 264 3.47 -26.23 -7.34
CA THR A 264 4.83 -25.73 -7.53
C THR A 264 5.84 -26.87 -7.57
N PRO A 265 7.00 -26.71 -8.24
CA PRO A 265 8.06 -27.74 -8.24
C PRO A 265 8.49 -28.08 -6.81
N GLU A 266 8.70 -29.38 -6.57
CA GLU A 266 9.06 -29.91 -5.25
C GLU A 266 10.41 -29.37 -4.75
N ASP A 267 11.38 -29.21 -5.65
CA ASP A 267 12.70 -28.64 -5.36
C ASP A 267 12.68 -27.18 -4.93
N TRP A 268 11.55 -26.49 -5.07
CA TRP A 268 11.36 -25.14 -4.51
C TRP A 268 11.12 -25.17 -2.99
N GLY A 269 10.75 -26.32 -2.43
CA GLY A 269 10.64 -26.54 -1.00
C GLY A 269 9.34 -26.01 -0.36
N MET A 270 8.43 -25.39 -1.12
CA MET A 270 7.21 -24.76 -0.57
C MET A 270 6.07 -25.74 -0.33
N THR A 271 6.19 -26.99 -0.79
CA THR A 271 5.26 -28.09 -0.53
C THR A 271 5.53 -28.80 0.79
N ASP A 272 6.75 -28.64 1.35
CA ASP A 272 7.15 -29.23 2.62
C ASP A 272 6.83 -28.25 3.77
N GLU A 273 5.98 -28.70 4.70
CA GLU A 273 5.61 -27.91 5.89
C GLU A 273 6.80 -27.63 6.81
N ALA A 274 7.87 -28.45 6.75
CA ALA A 274 9.09 -28.22 7.52
C ALA A 274 9.85 -26.94 7.08
N ASN A 275 9.63 -26.49 5.85
CA ASN A 275 10.19 -25.25 5.32
C ASN A 275 9.32 -24.02 5.61
N ALA A 276 8.12 -24.21 6.11
CA ALA A 276 7.19 -23.12 6.38
C ALA A 276 7.57 -22.36 7.67
N GLU A 277 7.51 -21.02 7.63
CA GLU A 277 7.82 -20.18 8.77
C GLU A 277 6.57 -19.38 9.21
N GLY A 278 6.18 -19.60 10.46
CA GLY A 278 5.02 -18.97 11.07
C GLY A 278 3.66 -19.38 10.48
N PRO A 279 2.56 -18.77 10.91
CA PRO A 279 1.22 -19.08 10.42
C PRO A 279 0.92 -18.37 9.08
N ILE A 280 -0.08 -18.88 8.35
CA ILE A 280 -0.68 -18.12 7.24
C ILE A 280 -1.45 -16.93 7.79
N LEU A 281 -0.99 -15.74 7.48
CA LEU A 281 -1.60 -14.47 7.89
C LEU A 281 -2.36 -13.84 6.73
N GLY A 282 -3.39 -13.05 7.05
CA GLY A 282 -4.21 -12.39 6.02
C GLY A 282 -4.54 -10.95 6.37
N ALA A 283 -4.79 -10.16 5.32
CA ALA A 283 -5.22 -8.77 5.43
C ALA A 283 -6.19 -8.40 4.30
N ALA A 284 -7.06 -7.42 4.58
CA ALA A 284 -7.86 -6.77 3.56
C ALA A 284 -7.04 -5.69 2.85
N LEU A 285 -7.37 -5.45 1.58
CA LEU A 285 -6.76 -4.45 0.70
C LEU A 285 -7.84 -3.44 0.29
N PRO A 286 -7.96 -2.29 0.97
CA PRO A 286 -8.95 -1.27 0.65
C PRO A 286 -8.50 -0.43 -0.54
N MET A 287 -9.17 -0.58 -1.68
CA MET A 287 -8.71 -0.06 -2.97
C MET A 287 -9.52 1.13 -3.48
N GLY A 288 -8.89 1.95 -4.33
CA GLY A 288 -9.56 2.91 -5.20
C GLY A 288 -10.38 3.96 -4.47
N PHE A 289 -9.84 4.54 -3.39
CA PHE A 289 -10.53 5.49 -2.51
C PHE A 289 -11.75 4.88 -1.80
N ASN A 290 -11.54 3.72 -1.21
CA ASN A 290 -12.55 2.97 -0.46
C ASN A 290 -13.06 3.69 0.81
N ARG A 291 -12.42 4.77 1.24
CA ARG A 291 -12.85 5.60 2.36
C ARG A 291 -12.70 7.09 2.04
N VAL A 292 -13.77 7.84 2.21
CA VAL A 292 -13.84 9.28 2.00
C VAL A 292 -14.71 9.92 3.09
N PRO A 293 -14.54 11.24 3.35
CA PRO A 293 -13.60 12.17 2.74
C PRO A 293 -12.15 11.95 3.22
N HIS A 294 -11.16 12.31 2.38
CA HIS A 294 -9.75 12.20 2.75
C HIS A 294 -9.27 13.34 3.67
N TYR A 295 -10.05 14.38 3.80
CA TYR A 295 -9.88 15.43 4.80
C TYR A 295 -11.23 15.77 5.45
N THR A 296 -11.25 15.83 6.76
CA THR A 296 -12.42 16.28 7.53
C THR A 296 -12.00 16.78 8.91
N ARG A 297 -12.54 17.92 9.33
CA ARG A 297 -12.48 18.46 10.70
C ARG A 297 -11.07 18.37 11.34
N GLY A 298 -10.01 18.71 10.60
CA GLY A 298 -8.64 18.66 11.10
C GLY A 298 -7.96 17.30 11.01
N VAL A 299 -8.50 16.34 10.23
CA VAL A 299 -7.90 15.04 10.01
C VAL A 299 -7.69 14.78 8.53
N MET A 300 -6.47 14.37 8.15
CA MET A 300 -6.13 13.82 6.83
C MET A 300 -6.03 12.31 6.88
N LEU A 301 -6.55 11.58 5.88
CA LEU A 301 -6.39 10.13 5.75
C LEU A 301 -5.28 9.81 4.74
N VAL A 302 -4.35 8.95 5.11
CA VAL A 302 -3.17 8.56 4.29
C VAL A 302 -3.12 7.04 4.11
N GLY A 303 -2.78 6.59 2.91
CA GLY A 303 -2.61 5.17 2.59
C GLY A 303 -3.88 4.35 2.79
N ASP A 304 -3.75 3.18 3.41
CA ASP A 304 -4.88 2.25 3.61
C ASP A 304 -5.97 2.84 4.50
N SER A 305 -5.65 3.78 5.40
CA SER A 305 -6.66 4.51 6.19
C SER A 305 -7.63 5.29 5.30
N GLY A 306 -7.15 5.79 4.15
CA GLY A 306 -7.95 6.45 3.10
C GLY A 306 -8.38 5.51 1.96
N GLY A 307 -8.10 4.20 2.07
CA GLY A 307 -8.45 3.23 1.03
C GLY A 307 -7.68 3.42 -0.27
N MET A 308 -6.37 3.71 -0.19
CA MET A 308 -5.54 4.14 -1.33
C MET A 308 -4.73 3.01 -1.97
N VAL A 309 -5.10 1.75 -1.78
CA VAL A 309 -4.46 0.64 -2.48
C VAL A 309 -4.79 0.70 -3.97
N ASN A 310 -3.79 0.43 -4.83
CA ASN A 310 -3.94 0.36 -6.27
C ASN A 310 -4.92 -0.77 -6.66
N PRO A 311 -6.04 -0.46 -7.33
CA PRO A 311 -7.03 -1.47 -7.67
C PRO A 311 -6.60 -2.43 -8.79
N PHE A 312 -5.54 -2.13 -9.54
CA PHE A 312 -5.04 -3.01 -10.60
C PHE A 312 -4.24 -4.20 -10.09
N ASN A 313 -3.33 -3.95 -9.12
CA ASN A 313 -2.34 -4.94 -8.69
C ASN A 313 -2.27 -5.15 -7.17
N GLY A 314 -3.01 -4.39 -6.37
CA GLY A 314 -2.99 -4.50 -4.92
C GLY A 314 -1.80 -3.80 -4.23
N GLU A 315 -1.00 -3.02 -4.95
CA GLU A 315 0.10 -2.26 -4.38
C GLU A 315 -0.42 -1.15 -3.46
N GLY A 316 0.02 -1.15 -2.19
CA GLY A 316 -0.35 -0.12 -1.21
C GLY A 316 0.80 0.79 -0.80
N ILE A 317 2.04 0.26 -0.74
CA ILE A 317 3.19 0.95 -0.13
C ILE A 317 3.53 2.25 -0.88
N ALA A 318 3.65 2.21 -2.21
CA ALA A 318 3.95 3.40 -3.01
C ALA A 318 2.91 4.50 -2.80
N TYR A 319 1.64 4.13 -2.87
CA TYR A 319 0.52 5.09 -2.72
C TYR A 319 0.40 5.62 -1.29
N ALA A 320 0.74 4.80 -0.29
CA ALA A 320 0.81 5.26 1.09
C ALA A 320 1.90 6.31 1.29
N MET A 321 3.10 6.08 0.75
CA MET A 321 4.20 7.05 0.82
C MET A 321 3.90 8.32 0.01
N GLU A 322 3.37 8.20 -1.22
CA GLU A 322 3.03 9.35 -2.06
C GLU A 322 1.90 10.21 -1.47
N SER A 323 0.87 9.58 -0.89
CA SER A 323 -0.19 10.31 -0.20
C SER A 323 0.31 10.97 1.08
N GLY A 324 1.27 10.33 1.75
CA GLY A 324 1.95 10.89 2.92
C GLY A 324 2.79 12.12 2.61
N GLU A 325 3.55 12.08 1.51
CA GLU A 325 4.30 13.24 1.01
C GLU A 325 3.35 14.39 0.66
N LEU A 326 2.27 14.10 -0.08
CA LEU A 326 1.27 15.11 -0.43
C LEU A 326 0.57 15.70 0.81
N ALA A 327 0.22 14.86 1.80
CA ALA A 327 -0.37 15.33 3.04
C ALA A 327 0.59 16.29 3.77
N ALA A 328 1.88 15.98 3.80
CA ALA A 328 2.89 16.84 4.38
C ALA A 328 3.04 18.18 3.64
N GLU A 329 3.09 18.17 2.30
CA GLU A 329 3.15 19.38 1.46
C GLU A 329 1.99 20.32 1.76
N ILE A 330 0.77 19.79 1.82
CA ILE A 330 -0.44 20.58 2.10
C ILE A 330 -0.49 21.04 3.56
N ALA A 331 -0.10 20.19 4.50
CA ALA A 331 -0.06 20.54 5.92
C ALA A 331 0.92 21.68 6.21
N VAL A 332 2.12 21.67 5.63
CA VAL A 332 3.11 22.75 5.74
C VAL A 332 2.51 24.08 5.27
N GLN A 333 1.88 24.08 4.09
CA GLN A 333 1.23 25.27 3.53
C GLN A 333 0.08 25.76 4.40
N ALA A 334 -0.70 24.85 4.97
CA ALA A 334 -1.82 25.19 5.83
C ALA A 334 -1.38 25.74 7.19
N LEU A 335 -0.37 25.12 7.81
CA LEU A 335 0.17 25.55 9.11
C LEU A 335 0.85 26.94 9.06
N ALA A 336 1.36 27.32 7.90
CA ALA A 336 1.90 28.67 7.68
C ALA A 336 0.80 29.77 7.66
N ARG A 337 -0.48 29.40 7.65
CA ARG A 337 -1.64 30.33 7.67
C ARG A 337 -2.21 30.47 9.08
N PRO A 338 -2.84 31.61 9.38
CA PRO A 338 -3.59 31.77 10.63
C PRO A 338 -4.61 30.63 10.83
N ALA A 339 -4.84 30.23 12.08
CA ALA A 339 -5.89 29.28 12.40
C ALA A 339 -7.28 29.82 11.97
N GLY A 340 -8.18 28.91 11.59
CA GLY A 340 -9.51 29.26 11.11
C GLY A 340 -9.70 29.05 9.61
N ALA A 341 -10.57 29.83 8.99
CA ALA A 341 -11.06 29.60 7.62
C ALA A 341 -9.96 29.53 6.53
N GLU A 342 -8.88 30.27 6.67
CA GLU A 342 -7.78 30.26 5.70
C GLU A 342 -6.98 28.95 5.73
N ARG A 343 -6.69 28.46 6.94
CA ARG A 343 -6.04 27.16 7.15
C ARG A 343 -6.92 26.03 6.64
N GLU A 344 -8.23 26.07 6.95
CA GLU A 344 -9.18 25.07 6.49
C GLU A 344 -9.27 25.01 4.96
N ARG A 345 -9.33 26.15 4.27
CA ARG A 345 -9.31 26.21 2.81
C ARG A 345 -8.03 25.59 2.23
N ALA A 346 -6.87 25.81 2.86
CA ALA A 346 -5.63 25.20 2.43
C ALA A 346 -5.66 23.67 2.63
N LEU A 347 -6.18 23.17 3.75
CA LEU A 347 -6.30 21.73 4.02
C LEU A 347 -7.26 21.02 3.05
N MET A 348 -8.31 21.71 2.59
CA MET A 348 -9.24 21.19 1.57
C MET A 348 -8.60 20.96 0.20
N ALA A 349 -7.39 21.46 -0.06
CA ALA A 349 -6.63 21.12 -1.25
C ALA A 349 -6.19 19.64 -1.27
N TYR A 350 -6.02 19.00 -0.11
CA TYR A 350 -5.54 17.60 -0.03
C TYR A 350 -6.45 16.60 -0.79
N PRO A 351 -7.76 16.50 -0.52
CA PRO A 351 -8.62 15.60 -1.29
C PRO A 351 -8.70 15.96 -2.78
N GLN A 352 -8.57 17.24 -3.14
CA GLN A 352 -8.58 17.69 -4.54
C GLN A 352 -7.32 17.21 -5.28
N GLU A 353 -6.15 17.37 -4.67
CA GLU A 353 -4.87 16.92 -5.23
C GLU A 353 -4.79 15.38 -5.31
N LEU A 354 -5.27 14.66 -4.30
CA LEU A 354 -5.39 13.19 -4.36
C LEU A 354 -6.25 12.75 -5.54
N LYS A 355 -7.40 13.40 -5.71
CA LYS A 355 -8.30 13.13 -6.82
C LYS A 355 -7.66 13.46 -8.18
N ALA A 356 -6.93 14.55 -8.27
CA ALA A 356 -6.20 14.94 -9.49
C ALA A 356 -5.08 13.94 -9.84
N ARG A 357 -4.31 13.48 -8.83
CA ARG A 357 -3.19 12.56 -9.05
C ARG A 357 -3.61 11.12 -9.32
N PHE A 358 -4.63 10.60 -8.63
CA PHE A 358 -4.97 9.17 -8.64
C PHE A 358 -6.39 8.87 -9.13
N GLY A 359 -7.31 9.84 -9.11
CA GLY A 359 -8.74 9.57 -9.28
C GLY A 359 -9.08 8.95 -10.64
N GLY A 360 -8.52 9.45 -11.74
CA GLY A 360 -8.72 8.87 -13.08
C GLY A 360 -8.14 7.47 -13.19
N TYR A 361 -6.93 7.27 -12.68
CA TYR A 361 -6.27 5.96 -12.66
C TYR A 361 -7.06 4.93 -11.81
N TYR A 362 -7.53 5.31 -10.64
CA TYR A 362 -8.35 4.45 -9.79
C TYR A 362 -9.71 4.13 -10.41
N ARG A 363 -10.28 5.06 -11.19
CA ARG A 363 -11.50 4.77 -11.96
C ARG A 363 -11.26 3.68 -13.00
N LEU A 364 -10.18 3.77 -13.77
CA LEU A 364 -9.79 2.72 -14.71
C LEU A 364 -9.57 1.38 -14.00
N GLY A 365 -8.87 1.39 -12.85
CA GLY A 365 -8.67 0.20 -12.05
C GLY A 365 -9.96 -0.43 -11.56
N GLY A 366 -10.95 0.38 -11.15
CA GLY A 366 -12.28 -0.11 -10.79
C GLY A 366 -13.03 -0.78 -11.95
N ILE A 367 -12.87 -0.27 -13.18
CA ILE A 367 -13.40 -0.90 -14.39
C ILE A 367 -12.66 -2.22 -14.64
N PHE A 368 -11.34 -2.22 -14.56
CA PHE A 368 -10.51 -3.42 -14.71
C PHE A 368 -10.92 -4.53 -13.73
N VAL A 369 -11.10 -4.21 -12.44
CA VAL A 369 -11.55 -5.17 -11.41
C VAL A 369 -12.87 -5.82 -11.78
N LYS A 370 -13.83 -5.05 -12.32
CA LYS A 370 -15.13 -5.60 -12.78
C LYS A 370 -14.97 -6.53 -14.00
N LEU A 371 -14.03 -6.21 -14.89
CA LEU A 371 -13.77 -7.02 -16.08
C LEU A 371 -13.13 -8.35 -15.72
N ILE A 372 -12.05 -8.34 -14.92
CA ILE A 372 -11.36 -9.58 -14.52
C ILE A 372 -12.16 -10.42 -13.53
N GLY A 373 -13.18 -9.85 -12.91
CA GLY A 373 -14.17 -10.59 -12.12
C GLY A 373 -14.98 -11.61 -12.93
N ARG A 374 -14.92 -11.55 -14.27
CA ARG A 374 -15.55 -12.52 -15.19
C ARG A 374 -14.54 -13.57 -15.62
N PRO A 375 -14.73 -14.85 -15.23
CA PRO A 375 -13.77 -15.93 -15.54
C PRO A 375 -13.47 -16.09 -17.04
N GLU A 376 -14.45 -15.80 -17.91
CA GLU A 376 -14.29 -15.86 -19.37
C GLU A 376 -13.27 -14.83 -19.86
N ILE A 377 -13.35 -13.59 -19.34
CA ILE A 377 -12.42 -12.51 -19.70
C ILE A 377 -11.01 -12.86 -19.23
N MET A 378 -10.87 -13.34 -18.00
CA MET A 378 -9.57 -13.80 -17.50
C MET A 378 -8.97 -14.91 -18.36
N ARG A 379 -9.79 -15.91 -18.74
CA ARG A 379 -9.35 -17.02 -19.61
C ARG A 379 -8.90 -16.53 -20.99
N VAL A 380 -9.64 -15.60 -21.59
CA VAL A 380 -9.26 -14.99 -22.89
C VAL A 380 -7.98 -14.17 -22.73
N ALA A 381 -7.87 -13.35 -21.69
CA ALA A 381 -6.71 -12.51 -21.43
C ALA A 381 -5.42 -13.33 -21.21
N THR A 382 -5.50 -14.41 -20.41
CA THR A 382 -4.34 -15.29 -20.17
C THR A 382 -3.99 -16.10 -21.43
N LYS A 383 -4.96 -16.70 -22.10
CA LYS A 383 -4.71 -17.57 -23.28
C LYS A 383 -4.23 -16.81 -24.51
N HIS A 384 -4.80 -15.63 -24.77
CA HIS A 384 -4.56 -14.88 -26.01
C HIS A 384 -3.76 -13.58 -25.79
N GLY A 385 -3.77 -13.01 -24.59
CA GLY A 385 -3.01 -11.80 -24.27
C GLY A 385 -1.53 -12.08 -23.92
N MET A 386 -1.30 -13.04 -23.03
CA MET A 386 0.05 -13.34 -22.53
C MET A 386 1.08 -13.74 -23.61
N PRO A 387 0.72 -14.44 -24.70
CA PRO A 387 1.68 -14.75 -25.77
C PRO A 387 2.23 -13.53 -26.52
N HIS A 388 1.72 -12.32 -26.25
CA HIS A 388 2.14 -11.11 -26.95
C HIS A 388 2.99 -10.18 -26.05
N PRO A 389 4.33 -10.21 -26.09
CA PRO A 389 5.21 -9.46 -25.19
C PRO A 389 4.97 -7.94 -25.22
N ALA A 390 4.67 -7.37 -26.41
CA ALA A 390 4.39 -5.93 -26.52
C ALA A 390 3.11 -5.53 -25.77
N LEU A 391 2.04 -6.35 -25.88
CA LEU A 391 0.81 -6.15 -25.10
C LEU A 391 1.08 -6.28 -23.60
N MET A 392 1.87 -7.27 -23.21
CA MET A 392 2.17 -7.49 -21.80
C MET A 392 3.06 -6.40 -21.19
N ARG A 393 3.95 -5.79 -21.97
CA ARG A 393 4.67 -4.57 -21.54
C ARG A 393 3.72 -3.39 -21.32
N PHE A 394 2.75 -3.19 -22.21
CA PHE A 394 1.70 -2.18 -22.02
C PHE A 394 0.88 -2.47 -20.76
N VAL A 395 0.48 -3.72 -20.54
CA VAL A 395 -0.26 -4.15 -19.34
C VAL A 395 0.59 -3.91 -18.09
N LEU A 396 1.87 -4.27 -18.08
CA LEU A 396 2.78 -4.01 -16.96
C LEU A 396 2.83 -2.52 -16.62
N LYS A 397 3.05 -1.64 -17.62
CA LYS A 397 3.09 -0.18 -17.42
C LYS A 397 1.75 0.34 -16.85
N LEU A 398 0.63 -0.16 -17.35
CA LEU A 398 -0.70 0.20 -16.87
C LEU A 398 -0.94 -0.27 -15.43
N LEU A 399 -0.70 -1.56 -15.13
CA LEU A 399 -0.99 -2.14 -13.81
C LEU A 399 -0.09 -1.56 -12.70
N ALA A 400 1.17 -1.27 -13.01
CA ALA A 400 2.12 -0.69 -12.07
C ALA A 400 2.09 0.85 -12.06
N ASN A 401 1.26 1.47 -12.93
CA ASN A 401 1.19 2.93 -13.07
C ASN A 401 2.56 3.56 -13.34
N LEU A 402 3.31 2.96 -14.24
CA LEU A 402 4.67 3.35 -14.60
C LEU A 402 4.68 3.99 -15.99
N THR A 403 4.47 5.29 -16.03
CA THR A 403 4.48 6.10 -17.25
C THR A 403 5.18 7.43 -17.01
N ASP A 404 5.86 7.92 -18.05
CA ASP A 404 6.35 9.28 -18.03
C ASP A 404 5.22 10.27 -18.38
N PRO A 405 5.00 11.32 -17.58
CA PRO A 405 3.93 12.29 -17.83
C PRO A 405 4.20 13.19 -19.05
N ARG A 406 5.48 13.36 -19.42
CA ARG A 406 5.97 14.13 -20.57
C ARG A 406 7.14 13.40 -21.22
N GLY A 407 7.21 13.43 -22.55
CA GLY A 407 8.34 12.85 -23.29
C GLY A 407 8.36 11.32 -23.37
N GLY A 408 7.34 10.63 -22.85
CA GLY A 408 7.26 9.18 -22.88
C GLY A 408 6.95 8.58 -24.25
N ASP A 409 7.01 7.24 -24.33
CA ASP A 409 6.73 6.47 -25.54
C ASP A 409 5.22 6.48 -25.93
N ALA A 410 4.88 5.73 -26.99
CA ALA A 410 3.48 5.63 -27.42
C ALA A 410 2.56 5.01 -26.36
N MET A 411 3.06 4.02 -25.59
CA MET A 411 2.29 3.37 -24.52
C MET A 411 2.00 4.36 -23.39
N ASP A 412 2.98 5.19 -23.01
CA ASP A 412 2.81 6.25 -22.01
C ASP A 412 1.71 7.23 -22.41
N ARG A 413 1.75 7.68 -23.68
CA ARG A 413 0.73 8.62 -24.19
C ARG A 413 -0.66 8.02 -24.16
N VAL A 414 -0.82 6.75 -24.51
CA VAL A 414 -2.11 6.05 -24.48
C VAL A 414 -2.60 5.90 -23.04
N ILE A 415 -1.77 5.39 -22.11
CA ILE A 415 -2.15 5.18 -20.71
C ILE A 415 -2.51 6.53 -20.05
N ASN A 416 -1.70 7.57 -20.29
CA ASN A 416 -1.96 8.90 -19.75
C ASN A 416 -3.25 9.52 -20.31
N ALA A 417 -3.55 9.31 -21.60
CA ALA A 417 -4.79 9.74 -22.22
C ALA A 417 -6.01 9.01 -21.63
N MET A 418 -5.93 7.69 -21.47
CA MET A 418 -6.98 6.88 -20.83
C MET A 418 -7.25 7.35 -19.40
N THR A 419 -6.19 7.62 -18.62
CA THR A 419 -6.29 8.10 -17.25
C THR A 419 -6.95 9.47 -17.16
N LYS A 420 -6.61 10.38 -18.09
CA LYS A 420 -7.21 11.73 -18.14
C LYS A 420 -8.68 11.71 -18.60
N ALA A 421 -9.02 10.83 -19.54
CA ALA A 421 -10.39 10.70 -20.04
C ALA A 421 -11.33 10.03 -19.04
N ALA A 422 -10.82 9.24 -18.11
CA ALA A 422 -11.62 8.61 -17.08
C ALA A 422 -12.09 9.66 -16.05
N PRO A 423 -13.41 9.78 -15.78
CA PRO A 423 -13.90 10.70 -14.75
C PRO A 423 -13.31 10.27 -13.41
N ALA A 424 -12.64 11.20 -12.73
CA ALA A 424 -11.97 10.90 -11.46
C ALA A 424 -12.99 10.50 -10.36
N VAL A 425 -12.63 9.48 -9.58
CA VAL A 425 -13.45 8.91 -8.48
C VAL A 425 -13.49 9.81 -7.25
#